data_c21c111d4e077ef995e86d57f52051a9
#
_entry.id   c21c111d4e077ef995e86d57f52051a9
#
_cell.length_a   1.000
_cell.length_b   1.000
_cell.length_c   1.000
_cell.angle_alpha   90.00
_cell.angle_beta   90.00
_cell.angle_gamma   90.00
#
_symmetry.space_group_name_H-M   'P 1'
#
loop_
_entity.id
_entity.type
_entity.pdbx_description
1 polymer ?
#
loop_
_entity_poly.entity_id
_entity_poly.type
_entity_poly.pdbx_seq_one_letter_code
_entity_poly.pdbx_strand_id
1 'polypeptide(L)'
;MKEKFEINSNSNVLFVTNQCNNHCIMCCQPPQQDNDFNFFYNQNVKLIKSAPKETKVVCITGGEPTLAGNYFFDLVSLVRSELPSTDIHVLSNGRTFINNDFTHQLKVSGGDKVFVGVPLHSDYFRDHDIIAGAKGAFNETMLGLYNLADEGIPIELRVVVNKLNYPKIRNYHPIHD
;
A
#
# COMPACT_ATOMS: atom_id res chain seq x y z
N MET A 1 -12.85 -7.22 -11.25
CA MET A 1 -13.03 -6.56 -9.94
C MET A 1 -14.17 -7.26 -9.22
N LYS A 2 -14.05 -7.55 -7.89
CA LYS A 2 -15.19 -8.12 -7.14
C LYS A 2 -16.34 -7.10 -7.13
N GLU A 3 -17.57 -7.56 -7.34
CA GLU A 3 -18.75 -6.68 -7.31
C GLU A 3 -19.30 -6.47 -5.90
N LYS A 4 -18.86 -7.29 -4.93
CA LYS A 4 -19.29 -7.25 -3.52
C LYS A 4 -18.16 -7.64 -2.58
N PHE A 5 -18.18 -7.07 -1.38
CA PHE A 5 -17.32 -7.51 -0.29
C PHE A 5 -17.87 -8.73 0.44
N GLU A 6 -16.97 -9.53 0.99
CA GLU A 6 -17.26 -10.72 1.77
C GLU A 6 -16.81 -10.53 3.22
N ILE A 7 -17.64 -10.84 4.20
CA ILE A 7 -17.43 -10.57 5.64
C ILE A 7 -16.08 -11.13 6.13
N ASN A 8 -15.80 -12.39 5.82
CA ASN A 8 -14.62 -13.10 6.32
C ASN A 8 -13.48 -13.19 5.30
N SER A 9 -13.54 -12.41 4.23
CA SER A 9 -12.50 -12.41 3.21
C SER A 9 -11.41 -11.40 3.55
N ASN A 10 -10.13 -11.83 3.52
CA ASN A 10 -8.97 -10.94 3.56
C ASN A 10 -8.64 -10.35 2.18
N SER A 11 -9.47 -10.61 1.18
CA SER A 11 -9.30 -10.16 -0.21
C SER A 11 -10.37 -9.18 -0.68
N ASN A 12 -10.97 -8.41 0.24
CA ASN A 12 -11.80 -7.27 -0.10
C ASN A 12 -10.90 -6.12 -0.57
N VAL A 13 -10.89 -5.88 -1.87
CA VAL A 13 -9.92 -4.98 -2.50
C VAL A 13 -10.61 -3.77 -3.09
N LEU A 14 -10.10 -2.58 -2.75
CA LEU A 14 -10.34 -1.32 -3.43
C LEU A 14 -9.16 -1.04 -4.36
N PHE A 15 -9.39 -1.18 -5.65
CA PHE A 15 -8.39 -0.86 -6.65
C PHE A 15 -8.48 0.62 -7.02
N VAL A 16 -7.39 1.39 -6.82
CA VAL A 16 -7.44 2.86 -6.87
C VAL A 16 -6.97 3.41 -8.21
N THR A 17 -5.93 2.82 -8.81
CA THR A 17 -5.33 3.31 -10.05
C THR A 17 -4.44 2.26 -10.71
N ASN A 18 -4.25 2.38 -12.03
CA ASN A 18 -3.21 1.66 -12.77
C ASN A 18 -1.86 2.40 -12.77
N GLN A 19 -1.79 3.65 -12.31
CA GLN A 19 -0.55 4.41 -12.26
C GLN A 19 0.35 3.93 -11.14
N CYS A 20 1.66 3.94 -11.39
CA CYS A 20 2.69 3.67 -10.38
C CYS A 20 3.96 4.44 -10.74
N ASN A 21 4.69 4.89 -9.72
CA ASN A 21 6.00 5.51 -9.85
C ASN A 21 7.17 4.50 -9.73
N ASN A 22 6.87 3.20 -9.65
CA ASN A 22 7.81 2.09 -9.78
C ASN A 22 7.50 1.26 -11.03
N HIS A 23 8.52 0.52 -11.53
CA HIS A 23 8.41 -0.45 -12.62
C HIS A 23 9.02 -1.79 -12.18
N CYS A 24 8.46 -2.35 -11.08
CA CYS A 24 9.02 -3.55 -10.44
C CYS A 24 9.11 -4.72 -11.42
N ILE A 25 10.24 -5.41 -11.42
CA ILE A 25 10.51 -6.53 -12.35
C ILE A 25 9.56 -7.71 -12.20
N MET A 26 8.90 -7.86 -11.03
CA MET A 26 7.94 -8.91 -10.74
C MET A 26 6.48 -8.42 -10.79
N CYS A 27 6.24 -7.17 -11.20
CA CYS A 27 4.90 -6.62 -11.20
C CYS A 27 4.00 -7.39 -12.18
N CYS A 28 2.92 -8.00 -11.65
CA CYS A 28 1.92 -8.66 -12.47
C CYS A 28 0.97 -7.69 -13.17
N GLN A 29 1.04 -6.41 -12.82
CA GLN A 29 0.21 -5.33 -13.33
C GLN A 29 1.10 -4.12 -13.68
N PRO A 30 1.74 -4.13 -14.86
CA PRO A 30 2.59 -3.03 -15.29
C PRO A 30 1.86 -1.68 -15.25
N PRO A 31 2.52 -0.60 -14.79
CA PRO A 31 1.92 0.72 -14.70
C PRO A 31 1.38 1.21 -16.06
N GLN A 32 0.22 1.85 -16.02
CA GLN A 32 -0.38 2.56 -17.15
C GLN A 32 -0.42 4.06 -16.83
N GLN A 33 -0.39 4.90 -17.86
CA GLN A 33 -0.36 6.36 -17.70
C GLN A 33 -1.76 7.00 -17.78
N ASP A 34 -2.81 6.20 -17.71
CA ASP A 34 -4.17 6.69 -17.82
C ASP A 34 -4.60 7.44 -16.57
N ASN A 35 -5.33 8.53 -16.72
CA ASN A 35 -5.95 9.24 -15.61
C ASN A 35 -7.27 8.56 -15.24
N ASP A 36 -7.19 7.54 -14.42
CA ASP A 36 -8.29 6.64 -14.05
C ASP A 36 -8.83 6.86 -12.62
N PHE A 37 -8.25 7.80 -11.85
CA PHE A 37 -8.58 8.03 -10.45
C PHE A 37 -10.08 8.22 -10.21
N ASN A 38 -10.73 9.11 -10.95
CA ASN A 38 -12.14 9.38 -10.79
C ASN A 38 -13.02 8.16 -11.11
N PHE A 39 -12.66 7.37 -12.12
CA PHE A 39 -13.37 6.14 -12.45
C PHE A 39 -13.32 5.15 -11.30
N PHE A 40 -12.13 4.81 -10.81
CA PHE A 40 -11.99 3.85 -9.72
C PHE A 40 -12.55 4.39 -8.40
N TYR A 41 -12.41 5.68 -8.13
CA TYR A 41 -13.02 6.32 -6.96
C TYR A 41 -14.53 6.08 -6.91
N ASN A 42 -15.24 6.37 -7.99
CA ASN A 42 -16.70 6.19 -8.06
C ASN A 42 -17.12 4.72 -7.91
N GLN A 43 -16.35 3.77 -8.42
CA GLN A 43 -16.60 2.34 -8.24
C GLN A 43 -16.38 1.94 -6.77
N ASN A 44 -15.28 2.37 -6.17
CA ASN A 44 -14.92 2.06 -4.79
C ASN A 44 -15.93 2.65 -3.79
N VAL A 45 -16.44 3.86 -4.02
CA VAL A 45 -17.51 4.45 -3.20
C VAL A 45 -18.76 3.56 -3.16
N LYS A 46 -19.17 3.02 -4.31
CA LYS A 46 -20.31 2.09 -4.39
C LYS A 46 -20.04 0.80 -3.62
N LEU A 47 -18.83 0.23 -3.77
CA LEU A 47 -18.42 -0.98 -3.06
C LEU A 47 -18.45 -0.77 -1.54
N ILE A 48 -17.86 0.31 -1.04
CA ILE A 48 -17.82 0.62 0.39
C ILE A 48 -19.24 0.79 0.95
N LYS A 49 -20.09 1.56 0.28
CA LYS A 49 -21.48 1.81 0.74
C LYS A 49 -22.37 0.56 0.73
N SER A 50 -22.06 -0.42 -0.14
CA SER A 50 -22.77 -1.69 -0.21
C SER A 50 -22.14 -2.82 0.62
N ALA A 51 -21.00 -2.53 1.28
CA ALA A 51 -20.28 -3.53 2.05
C ALA A 51 -21.03 -3.99 3.30
N PRO A 52 -20.95 -5.27 3.66
CA PRO A 52 -21.41 -5.74 4.96
C PRO A 52 -20.70 -5.01 6.09
N LYS A 53 -21.45 -4.58 7.12
CA LYS A 53 -20.86 -3.81 8.25
C LYS A 53 -19.89 -4.63 9.10
N GLU A 54 -19.97 -5.96 9.02
CA GLU A 54 -19.09 -6.92 9.68
C GLU A 54 -17.81 -7.23 8.88
N THR A 55 -17.58 -6.53 7.75
CA THR A 55 -16.34 -6.66 6.97
C THR A 55 -15.13 -6.42 7.87
N LYS A 56 -14.20 -7.38 7.93
CA LYS A 56 -13.07 -7.32 8.86
C LYS A 56 -11.89 -6.52 8.32
N VAL A 57 -11.57 -6.71 7.04
CA VAL A 57 -10.41 -6.09 6.40
C VAL A 57 -10.79 -5.59 5.02
N VAL A 58 -10.32 -4.40 4.68
CA VAL A 58 -10.34 -3.84 3.33
C VAL A 58 -8.92 -3.49 2.92
N CYS A 59 -8.51 -4.01 1.77
CA CYS A 59 -7.20 -3.74 1.18
C CYS A 59 -7.32 -2.61 0.15
N ILE A 60 -6.57 -1.54 0.30
CA ILE A 60 -6.45 -0.45 -0.68
C ILE A 60 -5.16 -0.66 -1.46
N THR A 61 -5.28 -0.83 -2.77
CA THR A 61 -4.16 -1.14 -3.66
C THR A 61 -4.38 -0.59 -5.07
N GLY A 62 -3.47 -0.90 -5.97
CA GLY A 62 -3.51 -0.49 -7.38
C GLY A 62 -2.13 -0.68 -8.00
N GLY A 63 -1.75 0.21 -8.90
CA GLY A 63 -0.34 0.45 -9.20
C GLY A 63 0.33 1.00 -7.93
N GLU A 64 0.16 2.31 -7.69
CA GLU A 64 0.51 2.95 -6.41
C GLU A 64 -0.67 3.80 -5.93
N PRO A 65 -1.42 3.37 -4.91
CA PRO A 65 -2.68 4.02 -4.51
C PRO A 65 -2.48 5.45 -3.97
N THR A 66 -1.32 5.75 -3.40
CA THR A 66 -1.03 7.09 -2.84
C THR A 66 -0.90 8.17 -3.92
N LEU A 67 -0.68 7.80 -5.18
CA LEU A 67 -0.66 8.76 -6.30
C LEU A 67 -2.04 9.39 -6.58
N ALA A 68 -3.12 8.77 -6.07
CA ALA A 68 -4.46 9.31 -6.20
C ALA A 68 -4.73 10.54 -5.30
N GLY A 69 -3.79 10.92 -4.43
CA GLY A 69 -3.88 12.12 -3.61
C GLY A 69 -5.16 12.18 -2.77
N ASN A 70 -5.99 13.20 -2.97
CA ASN A 70 -7.22 13.38 -2.20
C ASN A 70 -8.21 12.21 -2.36
N TYR A 71 -8.31 11.60 -3.54
CA TYR A 71 -9.16 10.41 -3.73
C TYR A 71 -8.77 9.25 -2.81
N PHE A 72 -7.46 9.07 -2.56
CA PHE A 72 -6.96 8.07 -1.63
C PHE A 72 -7.43 8.34 -0.20
N PHE A 73 -7.25 9.57 0.30
CA PHE A 73 -7.68 9.93 1.65
C PHE A 73 -9.20 9.89 1.84
N ASP A 74 -9.95 10.30 0.82
CA ASP A 74 -11.41 10.24 0.83
C ASP A 74 -11.90 8.78 0.93
N LEU A 75 -11.26 7.83 0.22
CA LEU A 75 -11.59 6.41 0.33
C LEU A 75 -11.26 5.85 1.72
N VAL A 76 -10.09 6.18 2.29
CA VAL A 76 -9.71 5.78 3.65
C VAL A 76 -10.73 6.29 4.67
N SER A 77 -11.07 7.57 4.60
CA SER A 77 -12.06 8.21 5.47
C SER A 77 -13.45 7.60 5.31
N LEU A 78 -13.85 7.27 4.06
CA LEU A 78 -15.14 6.65 3.78
C LEU A 78 -15.21 5.22 4.34
N VAL A 79 -14.15 4.43 4.20
CA VAL A 79 -14.09 3.09 4.83
C VAL A 79 -14.24 3.23 6.34
N ARG A 80 -13.51 4.15 6.97
CA ARG A 80 -13.60 4.37 8.41
C ARG A 80 -14.99 4.79 8.88
N SER A 81 -15.68 5.65 8.13
CA SER A 81 -17.02 6.12 8.48
C SER A 81 -18.10 5.09 8.25
N GLU A 82 -18.05 4.37 7.13
CA GLU A 82 -19.07 3.37 6.77
C GLU A 82 -18.86 2.03 7.46
N LEU A 83 -17.60 1.67 7.75
CA LEU A 83 -17.17 0.37 8.27
C LEU A 83 -16.23 0.58 9.49
N PRO A 84 -16.71 1.11 10.62
CA PRO A 84 -15.85 1.58 11.72
C PRO A 84 -15.05 0.45 12.41
N SER A 85 -15.48 -0.81 12.28
CA SER A 85 -14.80 -1.97 12.84
C SER A 85 -13.78 -2.62 11.88
N THR A 86 -13.68 -2.11 10.63
CA THR A 86 -12.86 -2.70 9.56
C THR A 86 -11.42 -2.20 9.66
N ASP A 87 -10.47 -3.10 9.58
CA ASP A 87 -9.06 -2.75 9.42
C ASP A 87 -8.77 -2.38 7.96
N ILE A 88 -7.99 -1.32 7.77
CA ILE A 88 -7.63 -0.77 6.47
C ILE A 88 -6.18 -1.11 6.16
N HIS A 89 -5.98 -2.04 5.23
CA HIS A 89 -4.66 -2.46 4.78
C HIS A 89 -4.28 -1.71 3.51
N VAL A 90 -3.36 -0.76 3.60
CA VAL A 90 -2.84 -0.04 2.44
C VAL A 90 -1.61 -0.76 1.90
N LEU A 91 -1.64 -1.15 0.63
CA LEU A 91 -0.47 -1.69 -0.09
C LEU A 91 0.15 -0.58 -0.93
N SER A 92 1.31 -0.09 -0.52
CA SER A 92 2.02 1.02 -1.15
C SER A 92 3.51 0.72 -1.25
N ASN A 93 4.18 1.24 -2.28
CA ASN A 93 5.63 1.17 -2.38
C ASN A 93 6.38 2.04 -1.34
N GLY A 94 5.64 2.81 -0.56
CA GLY A 94 6.17 3.58 0.56
C GLY A 94 6.76 4.95 0.21
N ARG A 95 7.00 5.25 -1.06
CA ARG A 95 7.77 6.42 -1.49
C ARG A 95 7.07 7.75 -1.21
N THR A 96 5.75 7.82 -1.34
CA THR A 96 4.99 9.04 -1.10
C THR A 96 5.02 9.48 0.36
N PHE A 97 5.23 8.53 1.28
CA PHE A 97 5.32 8.79 2.72
C PHE A 97 6.60 9.52 3.15
N ILE A 98 7.53 9.80 2.23
CA ILE A 98 8.63 10.76 2.47
C ILE A 98 8.07 12.16 2.82
N ASN A 99 6.85 12.48 2.40
CA ASN A 99 6.16 13.71 2.77
C ASN A 99 5.43 13.50 4.11
N ASN A 100 5.90 14.18 5.16
CA ASN A 100 5.34 14.09 6.51
C ASN A 100 3.87 14.49 6.57
N ASP A 101 3.47 15.56 5.85
CA ASP A 101 2.08 16.02 5.84
C ASP A 101 1.17 14.95 5.23
N PHE A 102 1.62 14.26 4.18
CA PHE A 102 0.89 13.15 3.57
C PHE A 102 0.73 11.98 4.54
N THR A 103 1.81 11.65 5.27
CA THR A 103 1.80 10.56 6.27
C THR A 103 0.88 10.91 7.44
N HIS A 104 0.98 12.14 7.95
CA HIS A 104 0.08 12.65 8.99
C HIS A 104 -1.39 12.61 8.54
N GLN A 105 -1.68 13.03 7.31
CA GLN A 105 -3.04 12.98 6.76
C GLN A 105 -3.58 11.55 6.68
N LEU A 106 -2.74 10.55 6.38
CA LEU A 106 -3.16 9.15 6.44
C LEU A 106 -3.55 8.74 7.85
N LYS A 107 -2.77 9.13 8.88
CA LYS A 107 -3.11 8.87 10.29
C LYS A 107 -4.43 9.51 10.68
N VAL A 108 -4.65 10.76 10.28
CA VAL A 108 -5.91 11.47 10.55
C VAL A 108 -7.11 10.79 9.87
N SER A 109 -6.96 10.41 8.61
CA SER A 109 -8.03 9.77 7.82
C SER A 109 -8.37 8.35 8.29
N GLY A 110 -7.36 7.53 8.58
CA GLY A 110 -7.52 6.11 8.90
C GLY A 110 -7.60 5.80 10.40
N GLY A 111 -7.04 6.68 11.24
CA GLY A 111 -6.95 6.46 12.70
C GLY A 111 -6.10 5.24 13.05
N ASP A 112 -6.53 4.50 14.09
CA ASP A 112 -5.83 3.30 14.56
C ASP A 112 -6.19 2.04 13.78
N LYS A 113 -7.04 2.17 12.75
CA LYS A 113 -7.48 1.07 11.91
C LYS A 113 -6.66 0.90 10.63
N VAL A 114 -5.78 1.86 10.32
CA VAL A 114 -4.92 1.80 9.14
C VAL A 114 -3.57 1.16 9.47
N PHE A 115 -3.11 0.29 8.59
CA PHE A 115 -1.74 -0.22 8.57
C PHE A 115 -1.24 -0.32 7.11
N VAL A 116 0.07 -0.26 6.92
CA VAL A 116 0.66 -0.13 5.58
C VAL A 116 1.61 -1.30 5.30
N GLY A 117 1.34 -2.02 4.21
CA GLY A 117 2.24 -3.02 3.66
C GLY A 117 3.19 -2.39 2.67
N VAL A 118 4.49 -2.39 3.00
CA VAL A 118 5.55 -1.76 2.19
C VAL A 118 6.55 -2.81 1.70
N PRO A 119 6.80 -2.93 0.39
CA PRO A 119 7.82 -3.81 -0.14
C PRO A 119 9.22 -3.22 0.06
N LEU A 120 10.08 -3.95 0.77
CA LEU A 120 11.50 -3.66 0.87
C LEU A 120 12.28 -4.86 0.30
N HIS A 121 12.74 -4.75 -0.95
CA HIS A 121 13.26 -5.90 -1.70
C HIS A 121 14.72 -6.26 -1.37
N SER A 122 15.48 -5.35 -0.77
CA SER A 122 16.87 -5.55 -0.31
C SER A 122 17.21 -4.50 0.73
N ASP A 123 18.17 -4.79 1.57
CA ASP A 123 18.87 -3.87 2.47
C ASP A 123 19.92 -3.02 1.75
N TYR A 124 20.21 -3.34 0.50
CA TYR A 124 21.15 -2.61 -0.34
C TYR A 124 20.43 -1.80 -1.43
N PHE A 125 20.64 -0.49 -1.43
CA PHE A 125 19.90 0.45 -2.26
C PHE A 125 19.91 0.11 -3.76
N ARG A 126 21.04 -0.34 -4.31
CA ARG A 126 21.14 -0.68 -5.75
C ARG A 126 20.26 -1.85 -6.13
N ASP A 127 20.23 -2.88 -5.29
CA ASP A 127 19.42 -4.07 -5.56
C ASP A 127 17.94 -3.75 -5.42
N HIS A 128 17.57 -2.97 -4.39
CA HIS A 128 16.20 -2.52 -4.22
C HIS A 128 15.75 -1.71 -5.44
N ASP A 129 16.53 -0.70 -5.86
CA ASP A 129 16.20 0.17 -6.99
C ASP A 129 16.08 -0.62 -8.31
N ILE A 130 16.96 -1.61 -8.54
CA ILE A 130 16.87 -2.49 -9.71
C ILE A 130 15.57 -3.30 -9.67
N ILE A 131 15.23 -3.90 -8.53
CA ILE A 131 14.03 -4.71 -8.37
C ILE A 131 12.77 -3.86 -8.47
N ALA A 132 12.77 -2.68 -7.85
CA ALA A 132 11.67 -1.72 -7.93
C ALA A 132 11.56 -1.03 -9.31
N GLY A 133 12.60 -1.13 -10.14
CA GLY A 133 12.66 -0.47 -11.45
C GLY A 133 12.60 1.06 -11.35
N ALA A 134 13.13 1.64 -10.26
CA ALA A 134 13.10 3.07 -10.01
C ALA A 134 14.33 3.51 -9.21
N LYS A 135 15.13 4.41 -9.80
CA LYS A 135 16.32 4.96 -9.14
C LYS A 135 15.92 5.83 -7.95
N GLY A 136 16.55 5.59 -6.80
CA GLY A 136 16.29 6.33 -5.56
C GLY A 136 15.10 5.80 -4.75
N ALA A 137 14.41 4.78 -5.25
CA ALA A 137 13.26 4.19 -4.57
C ALA A 137 13.60 3.71 -3.15
N PHE A 138 14.78 3.11 -2.95
CA PHE A 138 15.23 2.66 -1.64
C PHE A 138 15.22 3.79 -0.60
N ASN A 139 15.87 4.91 -0.92
CA ASN A 139 15.97 6.03 0.02
C ASN A 139 14.61 6.64 0.33
N GLU A 140 13.76 6.81 -0.69
CA GLU A 140 12.41 7.35 -0.50
C GLU A 140 11.54 6.39 0.33
N THR A 141 11.60 5.08 0.05
CA THR A 141 10.89 4.05 0.82
C THR A 141 11.36 4.02 2.27
N MET A 142 12.68 4.06 2.52
CA MET A 142 13.22 4.08 3.88
C MET A 142 12.76 5.31 4.68
N LEU A 143 12.82 6.50 4.08
CA LEU A 143 12.31 7.72 4.72
C LEU A 143 10.80 7.63 4.98
N GLY A 144 10.04 7.07 4.03
CA GLY A 144 8.62 6.80 4.21
C GLY A 144 8.33 5.85 5.37
N LEU A 145 9.14 4.80 5.54
CA LEU A 145 9.02 3.87 6.68
C LEU A 145 9.26 4.57 8.02
N TYR A 146 10.27 5.46 8.11
CA TYR A 146 10.51 6.26 9.31
C TYR A 146 9.33 7.17 9.63
N ASN A 147 8.80 7.88 8.64
CA ASN A 147 7.66 8.79 8.85
C ASN A 147 6.39 8.03 9.25
N LEU A 148 6.14 6.83 8.68
CA LEU A 148 5.03 5.97 9.10
C LEU A 148 5.20 5.53 10.57
N ALA A 149 6.42 5.17 10.96
CA ALA A 149 6.71 4.79 12.35
C ALA A 149 6.57 5.96 13.33
N ASP A 150 7.03 7.15 12.96
CA ASP A 150 6.90 8.37 13.77
C ASP A 150 5.44 8.77 14.00
N GLU A 151 4.56 8.55 13.01
CA GLU A 151 3.09 8.74 13.14
C GLU A 151 2.40 7.57 13.87
N GLY A 152 3.14 6.54 14.29
CA GLY A 152 2.58 5.37 14.95
C GLY A 152 1.63 4.56 14.06
N ILE A 153 1.87 4.55 12.74
CA ILE A 153 1.13 3.72 11.78
C ILE A 153 1.81 2.35 11.71
N PRO A 154 1.13 1.24 12.01
CA PRO A 154 1.71 -0.09 11.91
C PRO A 154 2.16 -0.42 10.48
N ILE A 155 3.34 -1.06 10.38
CA ILE A 155 3.99 -1.37 9.10
C ILE A 155 4.14 -2.88 8.96
N GLU A 156 3.76 -3.41 7.80
CA GLU A 156 4.10 -4.76 7.35
C GLU A 156 5.19 -4.67 6.29
N LEU A 157 6.41 -5.11 6.59
CA LEU A 157 7.46 -5.22 5.58
C LEU A 157 7.25 -6.45 4.71
N ARG A 158 7.26 -6.27 3.39
CA ARG A 158 7.07 -7.32 2.40
C ARG A 158 8.32 -7.52 1.55
N VAL A 159 8.69 -8.76 1.32
CA VAL A 159 9.79 -9.11 0.41
C VAL A 159 9.28 -10.09 -0.62
N VAL A 160 9.31 -9.71 -1.89
CA VAL A 160 9.09 -10.65 -2.97
C VAL A 160 10.42 -11.28 -3.33
N VAL A 161 10.60 -12.55 -2.95
CA VAL A 161 11.83 -13.29 -3.19
C VAL A 161 11.99 -13.58 -4.69
N ASN A 162 13.14 -13.23 -5.22
CA ASN A 162 13.49 -13.43 -6.63
C ASN A 162 15.00 -13.74 -6.77
N LYS A 163 15.47 -13.99 -8.00
CA LYS A 163 16.86 -14.38 -8.25
C LYS A 163 17.90 -13.30 -7.82
N LEU A 164 17.51 -12.04 -7.76
CA LEU A 164 18.43 -10.96 -7.42
C LEU A 164 18.62 -10.82 -5.90
N ASN A 165 17.56 -11.03 -5.10
CA ASN A 165 17.63 -10.88 -3.66
C ASN A 165 17.77 -12.21 -2.89
N TYR A 166 17.37 -13.35 -3.47
CA TYR A 166 17.45 -14.65 -2.81
C TYR A 166 18.83 -14.99 -2.22
N PRO A 167 19.99 -14.75 -2.92
CA PRO A 167 21.29 -15.07 -2.36
C PRO A 167 21.60 -14.30 -1.06
N LYS A 168 21.08 -13.07 -0.92
CA LYS A 168 21.29 -12.24 0.26
C LYS A 168 20.35 -12.63 1.39
N ILE A 169 19.07 -12.86 1.10
CA ILE A 169 18.08 -13.29 2.09
C ILE A 169 18.49 -14.63 2.73
N ARG A 170 19.06 -15.56 1.95
CA ARG A 170 19.55 -16.86 2.44
C ARG A 170 20.66 -16.73 3.48
N ASN A 171 21.46 -15.65 3.44
CA ASN A 171 22.57 -15.44 4.34
C ASN A 171 22.18 -14.76 5.66
N TYR A 172 20.91 -14.37 5.83
CA TYR A 172 20.37 -14.00 7.13
C TYR A 172 20.27 -15.26 7.98
N HIS A 173 21.32 -15.55 8.75
CA HIS A 173 21.23 -16.52 9.82
C HIS A 173 20.25 -15.97 10.86
N PRO A 174 19.32 -16.78 11.37
CA PRO A 174 18.58 -16.37 12.55
C PRO A 174 19.61 -16.09 13.66
N ILE A 175 19.49 -14.91 14.26
CA ILE A 175 20.22 -14.61 15.48
C ILE A 175 19.65 -15.60 16.50
N HIS A 176 20.43 -16.62 16.80
CA HIS A 176 20.12 -17.51 17.92
C HIS A 176 20.48 -16.73 19.20
N ASP A 177 19.46 -16.36 19.96
CA ASP A 177 19.58 -15.89 21.34
C ASP A 177 20.18 -16.97 22.23
#